data_e86e9e788cd78292a7ee04d76f7cf6e1
#
_entry.id   e86e9e788cd78292a7ee04d76f7cf6e1
#
_cell.length_a   1.000
_cell.length_b   1.000
_cell.length_c   1.000
_cell.angle_alpha   90.00
_cell.angle_beta   90.00
_cell.angle_gamma   90.00
#
_symmetry.space_group_name_H-M   'P 1'
#
loop_
_entity.id
_entity.type
_entity.pdbx_description
1 polymer ?
#
loop_
_entity_poly.entity_id
_entity_poly.type
_entity_poly.pdbx_seq_one_letter_code
_entity_poly.pdbx_strand_id
1 'polypeptide(L)'
;MILSQKNIEEIAAAVTKDFNEFFYGNKSEDARRMARGTPIDQFAKDYLGMNVSFARLSSDGSICGLTAYADTEYIIEELGIKRTIPLRKNQILLDVGFIQCGQVHKLCGKRRFTLAHECAHQILFQMESEATQSAYAKKYSARRAYSLRDLKTREDWNEWQANVLGAAILMPQNEIDLAMWYFAGGKRLVNYEGVFAYRDKLSLSMLCLSLIHISEPTRPRL
;
A
#
# COMPACT_ATOMS: atom_id res chain seq x y z
N MET A 1 -17.17 9.58 -2.16
CA MET A 1 -17.46 9.59 -0.70
C MET A 1 -16.26 10.18 0.03
N ILE A 2 -16.45 10.94 1.11
CA ILE A 2 -15.35 11.42 1.99
C ILE A 2 -15.51 10.70 3.33
N LEU A 3 -14.49 9.95 3.71
CA LEU A 3 -14.46 9.15 4.92
C LEU A 3 -13.60 9.84 6.00
N SER A 4 -13.99 9.70 7.25
CA SER A 4 -13.14 10.09 8.38
C SER A 4 -11.97 9.09 8.53
N GLN A 5 -10.90 9.50 9.18
CA GLN A 5 -9.79 8.60 9.48
C GLN A 5 -10.26 7.34 10.21
N LYS A 6 -11.15 7.49 11.19
CA LYS A 6 -11.73 6.37 11.95
C LYS A 6 -12.43 5.37 11.05
N ASN A 7 -13.27 5.85 10.11
CA ASN A 7 -13.96 4.95 9.17
C ASN A 7 -12.96 4.22 8.26
N ILE A 8 -11.87 4.87 7.84
CA ILE A 8 -10.83 4.25 7.03
C ILE A 8 -10.10 3.17 7.83
N GLU A 9 -9.79 3.40 9.10
CA GLU A 9 -9.19 2.41 9.99
C GLU A 9 -10.11 1.21 10.23
N GLU A 10 -11.42 1.44 10.37
CA GLU A 10 -12.42 0.37 10.48
C GLU A 10 -12.50 -0.48 9.18
N ILE A 11 -12.46 0.16 8.02
CA ILE A 11 -12.40 -0.53 6.72
C ILE A 11 -11.11 -1.34 6.62
N ALA A 12 -9.96 -0.75 6.95
CA ALA A 12 -8.69 -1.46 6.93
C ALA A 12 -8.70 -2.69 7.85
N ALA A 13 -9.24 -2.56 9.07
CA ALA A 13 -9.36 -3.65 10.01
C ALA A 13 -10.26 -4.78 9.48
N ALA A 14 -11.40 -4.45 8.87
CA ALA A 14 -12.29 -5.43 8.28
C ALA A 14 -11.64 -6.16 7.10
N VAL A 15 -11.04 -5.42 6.17
CA VAL A 15 -10.39 -5.97 4.97
C VAL A 15 -9.17 -6.83 5.34
N THR A 16 -8.34 -6.39 6.28
CA THR A 16 -7.16 -7.17 6.71
C THR A 16 -7.56 -8.41 7.50
N LYS A 17 -8.64 -8.37 8.27
CA LYS A 17 -9.19 -9.55 8.93
C LYS A 17 -9.66 -10.58 7.91
N ASP A 18 -10.45 -10.17 6.93
CA ASP A 18 -10.96 -11.04 5.87
C ASP A 18 -9.82 -11.64 5.04
N PHE A 19 -8.83 -10.81 4.67
CA PHE A 19 -7.63 -11.28 4.00
C PHE A 19 -6.86 -12.32 4.83
N ASN A 20 -6.71 -12.09 6.14
CA ASN A 20 -6.02 -13.03 7.01
C ASN A 20 -6.76 -14.36 7.13
N GLU A 21 -8.09 -14.35 7.15
CA GLU A 21 -8.92 -15.56 7.12
C GLU A 21 -8.74 -16.29 5.78
N PHE A 22 -8.77 -15.56 4.66
CA PHE A 22 -8.53 -16.11 3.32
C PHE A 22 -7.12 -16.72 3.18
N PHE A 23 -6.09 -15.99 3.60
CA PHE A 23 -4.70 -16.36 3.31
C PHE A 23 -4.11 -17.34 4.34
N TYR A 24 -4.51 -17.22 5.61
CA TYR A 24 -3.97 -18.00 6.72
C TYR A 24 -4.99 -18.97 7.34
N GLY A 25 -6.23 -19.00 6.90
CA GLY A 25 -7.33 -19.71 7.55
C GLY A 25 -7.08 -21.18 7.87
N ASN A 26 -6.26 -21.85 7.05
CA ASN A 26 -5.89 -23.26 7.20
C ASN A 26 -4.48 -23.46 7.78
N LYS A 27 -3.79 -22.41 8.23
CA LYS A 27 -2.44 -22.52 8.79
C LYS A 27 -2.50 -22.63 10.32
N SER A 28 -1.51 -23.32 10.90
CA SER A 28 -1.45 -23.60 12.35
C SER A 28 -1.54 -22.34 13.20
N GLU A 29 -2.05 -22.47 14.43
CA GLU A 29 -2.14 -21.38 15.41
C GLU A 29 -0.80 -20.66 15.66
N ASP A 30 0.33 -21.37 15.57
CA ASP A 30 1.66 -20.78 15.72
C ASP A 30 1.97 -19.78 14.59
N ALA A 31 1.43 -20.01 13.42
CA ALA A 31 1.51 -19.06 12.31
C ALA A 31 0.70 -17.77 12.56
N ARG A 32 -0.28 -17.79 13.45
CA ARG A 32 -1.15 -16.66 13.82
C ARG A 32 -0.61 -15.83 14.98
N ARG A 33 0.38 -16.34 15.74
CA ARG A 33 0.89 -15.69 16.95
C ARG A 33 2.02 -14.69 16.74
N MET A 34 2.56 -14.61 15.53
CA MET A 34 3.63 -13.64 15.23
C MET A 34 3.04 -12.42 14.52
N ALA A 35 3.36 -11.22 15.00
CA ALA A 35 3.05 -9.98 14.32
C ALA A 35 3.55 -10.01 12.87
N ARG A 36 2.67 -9.76 11.91
CA ARG A 36 2.98 -9.87 10.49
C ARG A 36 2.48 -8.65 9.74
N GLY A 37 3.37 -8.04 9.00
CA GLY A 37 2.95 -7.09 7.98
C GLY A 37 2.17 -7.80 6.86
N THR A 38 1.21 -7.12 6.28
CA THR A 38 0.42 -7.65 5.16
C THR A 38 1.32 -7.99 3.97
N PRO A 39 1.32 -9.22 3.45
CA PRO A 39 2.02 -9.58 2.22
C PRO A 39 1.31 -8.97 1.02
N ILE A 40 1.65 -7.71 0.72
CA ILE A 40 0.89 -6.84 -0.17
C ILE A 40 0.80 -7.36 -1.61
N ASP A 41 1.79 -8.10 -2.09
CA ASP A 41 1.77 -8.68 -3.43
C ASP A 41 0.68 -9.77 -3.54
N GLN A 42 0.54 -10.64 -2.52
CA GLN A 42 -0.51 -11.64 -2.43
C GLN A 42 -1.88 -10.99 -2.17
N PHE A 43 -1.91 -9.96 -1.33
CA PHE A 43 -3.11 -9.18 -1.09
C PHE A 43 -3.66 -8.58 -2.39
N ALA A 44 -2.81 -7.95 -3.19
CA ALA A 44 -3.21 -7.37 -4.47
C ALA A 44 -3.66 -8.44 -5.47
N LYS A 45 -2.86 -9.49 -5.66
CA LYS A 45 -3.05 -10.47 -6.71
C LYS A 45 -4.10 -11.52 -6.35
N ASP A 46 -3.95 -12.16 -5.20
CA ASP A 46 -4.70 -13.38 -4.87
C ASP A 46 -6.03 -13.03 -4.18
N TYR A 47 -6.09 -11.94 -3.41
CA TYR A 47 -7.27 -11.52 -2.68
C TYR A 47 -8.10 -10.49 -3.46
N LEU A 48 -7.47 -9.40 -3.94
CA LEU A 48 -8.19 -8.38 -4.72
C LEU A 48 -8.33 -8.72 -6.22
N GLY A 49 -7.65 -9.76 -6.72
CA GLY A 49 -7.70 -10.15 -8.13
C GLY A 49 -7.08 -9.11 -9.08
N MET A 50 -6.11 -8.34 -8.61
CA MET A 50 -5.47 -7.28 -9.38
C MET A 50 -4.35 -7.83 -10.27
N ASN A 51 -4.26 -7.31 -11.50
CA ASN A 51 -3.13 -7.57 -12.39
C ASN A 51 -2.05 -6.51 -12.13
N VAL A 52 -0.97 -6.90 -11.47
CA VAL A 52 0.15 -6.01 -11.15
C VAL A 52 1.26 -6.18 -12.18
N SER A 53 1.66 -5.11 -12.84
CA SER A 53 2.73 -5.09 -13.84
C SER A 53 3.59 -3.83 -13.70
N PHE A 54 4.69 -3.77 -14.47
CA PHE A 54 5.65 -2.67 -14.39
C PHE A 54 5.78 -1.99 -15.74
N ALA A 55 5.82 -0.66 -15.72
CA ALA A 55 6.08 0.17 -16.88
C ALA A 55 6.80 1.46 -16.46
N ARG A 56 7.43 2.17 -17.39
CA ARG A 56 7.86 3.54 -17.14
C ARG A 56 6.61 4.41 -17.13
N LEU A 57 6.36 5.12 -16.02
CA LEU A 57 5.13 5.91 -15.83
C LEU A 57 5.36 7.40 -16.04
N SER A 58 6.57 7.89 -15.83
CA SER A 58 6.95 9.29 -16.09
C SER A 58 8.42 9.37 -16.46
N SER A 59 8.80 10.44 -17.16
CA SER A 59 10.19 10.69 -17.55
C SER A 59 11.09 11.00 -16.35
N ASP A 60 10.54 11.65 -15.34
CA ASP A 60 11.23 12.14 -14.14
C ASP A 60 11.09 11.20 -12.92
N GLY A 61 10.33 10.09 -13.04
CA GLY A 61 10.06 9.17 -11.94
C GLY A 61 9.12 9.74 -10.86
N SER A 62 8.40 10.82 -11.15
CA SER A 62 7.44 11.44 -10.20
C SER A 62 6.21 10.57 -9.98
N ILE A 63 5.78 9.80 -10.99
CA ILE A 63 4.65 8.88 -10.89
C ILE A 63 5.18 7.48 -10.57
N CYS A 64 4.81 6.98 -9.40
CA CYS A 64 5.30 5.72 -8.87
C CYS A 64 4.35 4.55 -9.12
N GLY A 65 3.06 4.82 -9.24
CA GLY A 65 2.02 3.83 -9.49
C GLY A 65 0.78 4.47 -10.07
N LEU A 66 -0.07 3.66 -10.65
CA LEU A 66 -1.41 4.02 -11.08
C LEU A 66 -2.30 2.78 -11.09
N THR A 67 -3.61 2.98 -10.89
CA THR A 67 -4.62 1.94 -10.97
C THR A 67 -5.69 2.28 -12.00
N ALA A 68 -6.15 1.28 -12.76
CA ALA A 68 -7.18 1.43 -13.76
C ALA A 68 -8.51 0.83 -13.28
N TYR A 69 -9.57 1.63 -13.28
CA TYR A 69 -10.92 1.21 -12.89
C TYR A 69 -11.71 0.58 -14.04
N ALA A 70 -11.28 0.83 -15.28
CA ALA A 70 -11.84 0.27 -16.51
C ALA A 70 -10.75 0.19 -17.58
N ASP A 71 -11.07 -0.42 -18.72
CA ASP A 71 -10.20 -0.40 -19.88
C ASP A 71 -10.04 1.05 -20.36
N THR A 72 -8.78 1.53 -20.43
CA THR A 72 -8.42 2.89 -20.79
C THR A 72 -6.99 2.95 -21.33
N GLU A 73 -6.47 4.15 -21.56
CA GLU A 73 -5.11 4.37 -22.03
C GLU A 73 -4.41 5.39 -21.15
N TYR A 74 -3.14 5.14 -20.86
CA TYR A 74 -2.25 6.06 -20.17
C TYR A 74 -1.22 6.62 -21.14
N ILE A 75 -1.11 7.94 -21.23
CA ILE A 75 -0.22 8.62 -22.17
C ILE A 75 0.96 9.19 -21.41
N ILE A 76 2.17 8.76 -21.79
CA ILE A 76 3.43 9.33 -21.33
C ILE A 76 3.98 10.22 -22.42
N GLU A 77 4.41 11.42 -22.06
CA GLU A 77 5.15 12.31 -22.95
C GLU A 77 6.62 12.36 -22.52
N GLU A 78 7.50 11.90 -23.40
CA GLU A 78 8.94 11.90 -23.17
C GLU A 78 9.65 12.51 -24.40
N LEU A 79 10.38 13.60 -24.19
CA LEU A 79 11.10 14.31 -25.26
C LEU A 79 10.22 14.70 -26.47
N GLY A 80 8.96 15.09 -26.22
CA GLY A 80 8.00 15.43 -27.27
C GLY A 80 7.38 14.22 -27.99
N ILE A 81 7.74 13.00 -27.61
CA ILE A 81 7.16 11.76 -28.13
C ILE A 81 6.09 11.26 -27.16
N LYS A 82 4.88 11.08 -27.67
CA LYS A 82 3.77 10.49 -26.91
C LYS A 82 3.80 8.97 -27.06
N ARG A 83 3.89 8.28 -25.92
CA ARG A 83 3.77 6.83 -25.84
C ARG A 83 2.49 6.47 -25.10
N THR A 84 1.67 5.63 -25.70
CA THR A 84 0.43 5.15 -25.12
C THR A 84 0.63 3.77 -24.52
N ILE A 85 0.18 3.58 -23.27
CA ILE A 85 0.16 2.30 -22.58
C ILE A 85 -1.31 1.90 -22.42
N PRO A 86 -1.76 0.79 -23.02
CA PRO A 86 -3.10 0.30 -22.81
C PRO A 86 -3.25 -0.24 -21.38
N LEU A 87 -4.32 0.14 -20.71
CA LEU A 87 -4.67 -0.29 -19.37
C LEU A 87 -5.96 -1.11 -19.39
N ARG A 88 -5.99 -2.18 -18.65
CA ARG A 88 -7.16 -3.01 -18.46
C ARG A 88 -7.80 -2.76 -17.10
N LYS A 89 -9.08 -3.01 -16.99
CA LYS A 89 -9.79 -3.01 -15.70
C LYS A 89 -9.06 -3.90 -14.69
N ASN A 90 -8.99 -3.44 -13.45
CA ASN A 90 -8.29 -4.11 -12.34
C ASN A 90 -6.77 -4.28 -12.58
N GLN A 91 -6.17 -3.40 -13.36
CA GLN A 91 -4.72 -3.37 -13.54
C GLN A 91 -4.10 -2.29 -12.65
N ILE A 92 -2.99 -2.68 -12.01
CA ILE A 92 -2.09 -1.76 -11.32
C ILE A 92 -0.77 -1.74 -12.08
N LEU A 93 -0.31 -0.55 -12.47
CA LEU A 93 1.04 -0.35 -12.96
C LEU A 93 1.91 0.27 -11.87
N LEU A 94 3.08 -0.30 -11.67
CA LEU A 94 4.14 0.27 -10.84
C LEU A 94 5.29 0.75 -11.73
N ASP A 95 5.99 1.78 -11.30
CA ASP A 95 7.13 2.28 -12.06
C ASP A 95 8.25 1.24 -12.14
N VAL A 96 8.83 1.10 -13.33
CA VAL A 96 9.91 0.14 -13.61
C VAL A 96 11.16 0.40 -12.76
N GLY A 97 11.35 1.61 -12.25
CA GLY A 97 12.43 1.95 -11.34
C GLY A 97 12.47 1.09 -10.08
N PHE A 98 11.34 0.52 -9.66
CA PHE A 98 11.30 -0.37 -8.49
C PHE A 98 11.98 -1.72 -8.69
N ILE A 99 12.12 -2.17 -9.93
CA ILE A 99 12.72 -3.47 -10.28
C ILE A 99 14.09 -3.35 -10.96
N GLN A 100 14.62 -2.12 -11.08
CA GLN A 100 15.96 -1.91 -11.64
C GLN A 100 17.03 -2.52 -10.73
N CYS A 101 18.07 -3.07 -11.36
CA CYS A 101 19.20 -3.68 -10.67
C CYS A 101 19.83 -2.72 -9.66
N GLY A 102 20.08 -3.18 -8.44
CA GLY A 102 20.63 -2.40 -7.33
C GLY A 102 19.62 -1.47 -6.61
N GLN A 103 18.39 -1.31 -7.12
CA GLN A 103 17.37 -0.48 -6.49
C GLN A 103 16.32 -1.29 -5.70
N VAL A 104 16.15 -2.58 -6.00
CA VAL A 104 15.11 -3.45 -5.43
C VAL A 104 15.07 -3.38 -3.90
N HIS A 105 16.21 -3.56 -3.23
CA HIS A 105 16.26 -3.49 -1.76
C HIS A 105 16.06 -2.08 -1.22
N LYS A 106 16.64 -1.08 -1.88
CA LYS A 106 16.55 0.32 -1.45
C LYS A 106 15.12 0.86 -1.55
N LEU A 107 14.39 0.44 -2.57
CA LEU A 107 13.05 0.93 -2.87
C LEU A 107 11.92 -0.01 -2.43
N CYS A 108 12.25 -1.12 -1.74
CA CYS A 108 11.28 -2.11 -1.31
C CYS A 108 10.11 -1.50 -0.53
N GLY A 109 10.39 -0.72 0.50
CA GLY A 109 9.37 -0.05 1.30
C GLY A 109 8.50 0.91 0.47
N LYS A 110 9.14 1.70 -0.42
CA LYS A 110 8.42 2.61 -1.32
C LYS A 110 7.53 1.84 -2.29
N ARG A 111 8.01 0.75 -2.89
CA ARG A 111 7.24 -0.13 -3.78
C ARG A 111 6.03 -0.73 -3.06
N ARG A 112 6.25 -1.28 -1.86
CA ARG A 112 5.18 -1.86 -1.04
C ARG A 112 4.10 -0.84 -0.71
N PHE A 113 4.51 0.36 -0.28
CA PHE A 113 3.56 1.43 0.02
C PHE A 113 2.82 1.90 -1.23
N THR A 114 3.51 2.01 -2.38
CA THR A 114 2.85 2.36 -3.64
C THR A 114 1.81 1.30 -4.02
N LEU A 115 2.13 0.01 -3.93
CA LEU A 115 1.17 -1.06 -4.25
C LEU A 115 -0.03 -1.04 -3.30
N ALA A 116 0.18 -0.85 -2.00
CA ALA A 116 -0.91 -0.74 -1.02
C ALA A 116 -1.81 0.48 -1.28
N HIS A 117 -1.22 1.60 -1.68
CA HIS A 117 -1.94 2.81 -2.07
C HIS A 117 -2.84 2.56 -3.30
N GLU A 118 -2.32 1.89 -4.34
CA GLU A 118 -3.11 1.55 -5.53
C GLU A 118 -4.23 0.52 -5.20
N CYS A 119 -3.97 -0.43 -4.31
CA CYS A 119 -5.00 -1.33 -3.79
C CYS A 119 -6.09 -0.57 -3.02
N ALA A 120 -5.69 0.42 -2.21
CA ALA A 120 -6.63 1.25 -1.48
C ALA A 120 -7.55 2.05 -2.42
N HIS A 121 -7.04 2.57 -3.52
CA HIS A 121 -7.86 3.20 -4.56
C HIS A 121 -8.93 2.25 -5.10
N GLN A 122 -8.59 0.99 -5.37
CA GLN A 122 -9.55 0.00 -5.86
C GLN A 122 -10.62 -0.32 -4.82
N ILE A 123 -10.23 -0.49 -3.55
CA ILE A 123 -11.19 -0.75 -2.45
C ILE A 123 -12.15 0.44 -2.31
N LEU A 124 -11.63 1.66 -2.24
CA LEU A 124 -12.46 2.86 -2.11
C LEU A 124 -13.36 3.07 -3.33
N PHE A 125 -12.88 2.78 -4.53
CA PHE A 125 -13.68 2.86 -5.74
C PHE A 125 -14.87 1.88 -5.73
N GLN A 126 -14.67 0.66 -5.26
CA GLN A 126 -15.75 -0.34 -5.13
C GLN A 126 -16.81 0.06 -4.12
N MET A 127 -16.47 0.90 -3.15
CA MET A 127 -17.42 1.42 -2.15
C MET A 127 -18.22 2.65 -2.64
N GLU A 128 -17.85 3.23 -3.77
CA GLU A 128 -18.57 4.37 -4.35
C GLU A 128 -19.91 3.94 -4.97
N SER A 129 -20.84 4.90 -5.08
CA SER A 129 -22.11 4.64 -5.77
C SER A 129 -21.91 4.30 -7.26
N GLU A 130 -22.81 3.52 -7.84
CA GLU A 130 -22.77 3.14 -9.27
C GLU A 130 -22.64 4.36 -10.20
N ALA A 131 -23.34 5.45 -9.90
CA ALA A 131 -23.23 6.70 -10.65
C ALA A 131 -21.82 7.28 -10.62
N THR A 132 -21.18 7.25 -9.45
CA THR A 132 -19.79 7.70 -9.28
C THR A 132 -18.84 6.76 -9.99
N GLN A 133 -19.01 5.44 -9.84
CA GLN A 133 -18.18 4.44 -10.52
C GLN A 133 -18.25 4.61 -12.04
N SER A 134 -19.43 4.82 -12.61
CA SER A 134 -19.63 5.06 -14.03
C SER A 134 -18.93 6.33 -14.51
N ALA A 135 -18.97 7.41 -13.73
CA ALA A 135 -18.29 8.66 -14.04
C ALA A 135 -16.75 8.54 -14.03
N TYR A 136 -16.21 7.67 -13.16
CA TYR A 136 -14.77 7.44 -13.01
C TYR A 136 -14.24 6.26 -13.84
N ALA A 137 -15.11 5.46 -14.47
CA ALA A 137 -14.74 4.23 -15.16
C ALA A 137 -13.65 4.41 -16.23
N LYS A 138 -13.51 5.61 -16.81
CA LYS A 138 -12.50 5.93 -17.83
C LYS A 138 -11.29 6.67 -17.25
N LYS A 139 -11.22 6.84 -15.93
CA LYS A 139 -10.12 7.53 -15.27
C LYS A 139 -9.19 6.50 -14.60
N TYR A 140 -7.95 6.85 -14.51
CA TYR A 140 -6.96 6.19 -13.67
C TYR A 140 -6.58 7.12 -12.51
N SER A 141 -6.13 6.55 -11.41
CA SER A 141 -5.55 7.32 -10.31
C SER A 141 -4.03 7.20 -10.38
N ALA A 142 -3.36 8.32 -10.54
CA ALA A 142 -1.90 8.39 -10.53
C ALA A 142 -1.42 9.01 -9.22
N ARG A 143 -0.53 8.33 -8.52
CA ARG A 143 -0.04 8.75 -7.21
C ARG A 143 0.71 10.07 -7.28
N ARG A 144 0.24 11.04 -6.49
CA ARG A 144 0.91 12.31 -6.20
C ARG A 144 1.10 12.46 -4.69
N ALA A 145 2.09 13.23 -4.27
CA ALA A 145 2.28 13.56 -2.85
C ALA A 145 1.48 14.83 -2.52
N TYR A 146 0.57 14.74 -1.55
CA TYR A 146 -0.20 15.87 -1.04
C TYR A 146 0.02 16.07 0.46
N SER A 147 -0.05 17.31 0.91
CA SER A 147 -0.19 17.63 2.33
C SER A 147 -1.66 17.89 2.68
N LEU A 148 -2.04 17.67 3.96
CA LEU A 148 -3.41 17.94 4.44
C LEU A 148 -3.86 19.38 4.19
N ARG A 149 -2.92 20.33 4.07
CA ARG A 149 -3.21 21.76 3.81
C ARG A 149 -3.63 22.01 2.37
N ASP A 150 -3.37 21.06 1.47
CA ASP A 150 -3.58 21.20 0.03
C ASP A 150 -4.85 20.47 -0.44
N LEU A 151 -5.64 19.88 0.48
CA LEU A 151 -6.86 19.14 0.15
C LEU A 151 -8.00 20.09 -0.22
N LYS A 152 -8.07 20.44 -1.49
CA LYS A 152 -9.07 21.39 -2.04
C LYS A 152 -10.07 20.73 -2.97
N THR A 153 -9.68 19.65 -3.62
CA THR A 153 -10.48 18.94 -4.59
C THR A 153 -10.92 17.57 -4.08
N ARG A 154 -11.89 16.95 -4.76
CA ARG A 154 -12.30 15.58 -4.46
C ARG A 154 -11.16 14.58 -4.75
N GLU A 155 -10.36 14.85 -5.78
CA GLU A 155 -9.19 14.07 -6.11
C GLU A 155 -8.16 14.09 -4.98
N ASP A 156 -7.89 15.25 -4.38
CA ASP A 156 -6.97 15.37 -3.24
C ASP A 156 -7.45 14.53 -2.06
N TRP A 157 -8.77 14.56 -1.76
CA TRP A 157 -9.35 13.73 -0.71
C TRP A 157 -9.25 12.24 -1.02
N ASN A 158 -9.46 11.83 -2.27
CA ASN A 158 -9.30 10.43 -2.68
C ASN A 158 -7.85 9.96 -2.49
N GLU A 159 -6.87 10.80 -2.86
CA GLU A 159 -5.45 10.50 -2.64
C GLU A 159 -5.09 10.39 -1.16
N TRP A 160 -5.61 11.32 -0.34
CA TRP A 160 -5.41 11.25 1.10
C TRP A 160 -6.02 9.97 1.70
N GLN A 161 -7.26 9.65 1.35
CA GLN A 161 -7.93 8.42 1.82
C GLN A 161 -7.16 7.17 1.40
N ALA A 162 -6.67 7.12 0.16
CA ALA A 162 -5.86 6.00 -0.33
C ALA A 162 -4.52 5.89 0.42
N ASN A 163 -3.88 7.02 0.75
CA ASN A 163 -2.66 7.02 1.56
C ASN A 163 -2.92 6.44 2.97
N VAL A 164 -3.99 6.89 3.63
CA VAL A 164 -4.34 6.43 4.98
C VAL A 164 -4.73 4.95 4.97
N LEU A 165 -5.57 4.53 4.03
CA LEU A 165 -6.02 3.14 3.91
C LEU A 165 -4.85 2.21 3.54
N GLY A 166 -4.00 2.61 2.59
CA GLY A 166 -2.82 1.85 2.20
C GLY A 166 -1.83 1.65 3.36
N ALA A 167 -1.61 2.70 4.16
CA ALA A 167 -0.79 2.60 5.37
C ALA A 167 -1.40 1.65 6.40
N ALA A 168 -2.72 1.74 6.65
CA ALA A 168 -3.42 0.89 7.60
C ALA A 168 -3.49 -0.59 7.16
N ILE A 169 -3.57 -0.86 5.85
CA ILE A 169 -3.48 -2.22 5.30
C ILE A 169 -2.07 -2.81 5.51
N LEU A 170 -1.01 -2.01 5.28
CA LEU A 170 0.36 -2.49 5.47
C LEU A 170 0.72 -2.71 6.92
N MET A 171 0.16 -1.91 7.81
CA MET A 171 0.45 -1.86 9.24
C MET A 171 -0.87 -1.92 10.03
N PRO A 172 -1.56 -3.07 10.05
CA PRO A 172 -2.79 -3.22 10.81
C PRO A 172 -2.55 -2.95 12.30
N GLN A 173 -3.44 -2.21 12.96
CA GLN A 173 -3.26 -1.75 14.34
C GLN A 173 -2.98 -2.90 15.31
N ASN A 174 -3.74 -3.99 15.21
CA ASN A 174 -3.56 -5.18 16.04
C ASN A 174 -2.17 -5.82 15.87
N GLU A 175 -1.62 -5.81 14.66
CA GLU A 175 -0.27 -6.35 14.40
C GLU A 175 0.80 -5.41 14.95
N ILE A 176 0.57 -4.09 14.88
CA ILE A 176 1.44 -3.10 15.51
C ILE A 176 1.42 -3.26 17.02
N ASP A 177 0.24 -3.38 17.63
CA ASP A 177 0.08 -3.54 19.08
C ASP A 177 0.75 -4.83 19.57
N LEU A 178 0.60 -5.93 18.85
CA LEU A 178 1.27 -7.18 19.13
C LEU A 178 2.80 -7.07 19.01
N ALA A 179 3.28 -6.43 17.95
CA ALA A 179 4.70 -6.19 17.73
C ALA A 179 5.29 -5.26 18.81
N MET A 180 4.56 -4.19 19.17
CA MET A 180 4.95 -3.29 20.25
C MET A 180 5.02 -4.01 21.60
N TRP A 181 4.07 -4.89 21.88
CA TRP A 181 4.12 -5.72 23.09
C TRP A 181 5.35 -6.62 23.10
N TYR A 182 5.65 -7.25 21.97
CA TYR A 182 6.78 -8.18 21.85
C TYR A 182 8.15 -7.48 21.92
N PHE A 183 8.34 -6.40 21.17
CA PHE A 183 9.64 -5.73 21.03
C PHE A 183 9.88 -4.64 22.08
N ALA A 184 8.85 -3.99 22.58
CA ALA A 184 8.94 -2.92 23.58
C ALA A 184 8.43 -3.35 24.96
N GLY A 185 7.95 -4.60 25.14
CA GLY A 185 7.39 -5.11 26.40
C GLY A 185 6.17 -4.32 26.85
N GLY A 186 5.33 -3.86 25.92
CA GLY A 186 4.14 -3.05 26.19
C GLY A 186 4.43 -1.62 26.67
N LYS A 187 5.69 -1.19 26.69
CA LYS A 187 6.06 0.17 27.10
C LYS A 187 5.84 1.16 25.98
N ARG A 188 5.41 2.37 26.33
CA ARG A 188 5.36 3.48 25.37
C ARG A 188 6.77 3.85 24.92
N LEU A 189 6.94 4.00 23.62
CA LEU A 189 8.14 4.60 23.04
C LEU A 189 8.02 6.12 23.17
N VAL A 190 9.03 6.77 23.73
CA VAL A 190 9.00 8.22 23.94
C VAL A 190 9.94 8.89 22.96
N ASN A 191 9.38 9.85 22.21
CA ASN A 191 10.15 10.71 21.31
C ASN A 191 10.45 12.03 22.04
N TYR A 192 11.72 12.30 22.27
CA TYR A 192 12.21 13.54 22.84
C TYR A 192 12.65 14.46 21.68
N GLU A 193 11.74 15.30 21.20
CA GLU A 193 12.00 16.28 20.13
C GLU A 193 12.70 15.69 18.88
N GLY A 194 12.22 14.55 18.41
CA GLY A 194 12.79 13.84 17.26
C GLY A 194 13.87 12.83 17.61
N VAL A 195 14.25 12.69 18.89
CA VAL A 195 15.25 11.73 19.36
C VAL A 195 14.62 10.68 20.25
N PHE A 196 14.85 9.41 19.93
CA PHE A 196 14.47 8.27 20.79
C PHE A 196 15.67 7.83 21.63
N ALA A 197 15.42 7.37 22.86
CA ALA A 197 16.43 6.68 23.65
C ALA A 197 16.99 5.45 22.88
N TYR A 198 18.22 5.04 23.15
CA TYR A 198 18.86 3.92 22.44
C TYR A 198 18.02 2.65 22.44
N ARG A 199 17.43 2.30 23.59
CA ARG A 199 16.53 1.14 23.72
C ARG A 199 15.30 1.25 22.85
N ASP A 200 14.71 2.44 22.78
CA ASP A 200 13.51 2.71 21.98
C ASP A 200 13.83 2.69 20.49
N LYS A 201 15.02 3.17 20.09
CA LYS A 201 15.53 3.04 18.70
C LYS A 201 15.69 1.58 18.31
N LEU A 202 16.20 0.73 19.19
CA LEU A 202 16.32 -0.71 18.93
C LEU A 202 14.95 -1.36 18.74
N SER A 203 14.02 -1.08 19.65
CA SER A 203 12.63 -1.58 19.55
C SER A 203 11.95 -1.14 18.26
N LEU A 204 12.09 0.14 17.87
CA LEU A 204 11.59 0.66 16.59
C LEU A 204 12.24 -0.04 15.39
N SER A 205 13.55 -0.26 15.43
CA SER A 205 14.25 -0.97 14.35
C SER A 205 13.74 -2.39 14.19
N MET A 206 13.53 -3.12 15.29
CA MET A 206 13.00 -4.47 15.27
C MET A 206 11.54 -4.51 14.76
N LEU A 207 10.73 -3.53 15.18
CA LEU A 207 9.36 -3.37 14.72
C LEU A 207 9.30 -3.09 13.22
N CYS A 208 10.12 -2.16 12.73
CA CYS A 208 10.24 -1.86 11.30
C CYS A 208 10.68 -3.09 10.49
N LEU A 209 11.67 -3.83 10.98
CA LEU A 209 12.14 -5.06 10.33
C LEU A 209 11.04 -6.11 10.28
N SER A 210 10.29 -6.31 11.38
CA SER A 210 9.22 -7.31 11.44
C SER A 210 8.05 -6.99 10.51
N LEU A 211 7.65 -5.72 10.39
CA LEU A 211 6.50 -5.31 9.60
C LEU A 211 6.84 -5.00 8.13
N ILE A 212 8.07 -4.58 7.83
CA ILE A 212 8.47 -4.18 6.48
C ILE A 212 9.13 -5.33 5.71
N HIS A 213 9.92 -6.18 6.37
CA HIS A 213 10.72 -7.22 5.72
C HIS A 213 10.03 -8.60 5.58
N ILE A 214 8.81 -8.78 6.05
CA ILE A 214 8.11 -10.09 6.01
C ILE A 214 7.59 -10.47 4.60
N SER A 215 8.15 -10.03 3.53
CA SER A 215 7.62 -10.39 2.21
C SER A 215 8.58 -11.06 1.25
N GLU A 216 9.74 -11.50 1.70
CA GLU A 216 10.47 -12.48 0.91
C GLU A 216 10.12 -13.88 1.43
N PRO A 217 9.57 -14.78 0.57
CA PRO A 217 9.53 -16.19 0.93
C PRO A 217 10.99 -16.59 1.20
N THR A 218 11.29 -16.90 2.45
CA THR A 218 12.56 -17.53 2.82
C THR A 218 12.69 -18.75 1.92
N ARG A 219 13.57 -18.66 0.92
CA ARG A 219 14.05 -19.86 0.23
C ARG A 219 14.55 -20.79 1.30
N PRO A 220 14.07 -22.04 1.36
CA PRO A 220 14.68 -23.00 2.26
C PRO A 220 16.16 -23.01 1.94
N ARG A 221 16.99 -22.73 2.93
CA ARG A 221 18.42 -22.97 2.81
C ARG A 221 18.58 -24.48 2.69
N LEU A 222 18.95 -24.90 1.49
CA LEU A 222 19.46 -26.25 1.26
C LEU A 222 20.78 -26.41 2.01
#